data_27d780ad93206d919ac1b0f46ea88697
#
_entry.id   27d780ad93206d919ac1b0f46ea88697
#
_cell.length_a   1.000
_cell.length_b   1.000
_cell.length_c   1.000
_cell.angle_alpha   90.00
_cell.angle_beta   90.00
_cell.angle_gamma   90.00
#
_symmetry.space_group_name_H-M   'P 1'
#
loop_
_entity.id
_entity.type
_entity.pdbx_description
1 polymer ?
#
loop_
_entity_poly.entity_id
_entity_poly.type
_entity_poly.pdbx_seq_one_letter_code
_entity_poly.pdbx_strand_id
1 'polypeptide(L)'
;KLVRDSAAQWNIKTSEVGIMGSSAGGHLASTLCTHSKDGIRPDFAILFYPVITMGKGCHEGSRNALLGKDVSNPTVIMKYSNETQVKKGITPATLILVSTDDELVPPVENSIAYYEAMLKAGNSCTLFAYPRGAHGLFKMSVSEHKQMLSDISNWLDNLQK
;
A
#
# COMPACT_ATOMS: atom_id res chain seq x y z
N LYS A 1 0.19 16.48 -5.88
CA LYS A 1 0.03 17.70 -6.68
C LYS A 1 1.34 18.48 -6.79
N LEU A 2 1.97 18.92 -5.69
CA LEU A 2 3.21 19.71 -5.71
C LEU A 2 4.29 19.11 -6.64
N VAL A 3 4.57 17.80 -6.53
CA VAL A 3 5.57 17.10 -7.37
C VAL A 3 5.23 17.25 -8.86
N ARG A 4 3.97 17.03 -9.25
CA ARG A 4 3.55 17.17 -10.65
C ARG A 4 3.58 18.63 -11.14
N ASP A 5 3.19 19.57 -10.29
CA ASP A 5 3.23 21.00 -10.61
C ASP A 5 4.67 21.53 -10.79
N SER A 6 5.62 20.96 -10.05
CA SER A 6 7.05 21.30 -10.11
C SER A 6 7.86 20.42 -11.07
N ALA A 7 7.22 19.53 -11.81
CA ALA A 7 7.88 18.49 -12.61
C ALA A 7 8.87 19.09 -13.64
N ALA A 8 8.49 20.16 -14.31
CA ALA A 8 9.38 20.82 -15.28
C ALA A 8 10.62 21.41 -14.60
N GLN A 9 10.46 22.03 -13.42
CA GLN A 9 11.55 22.61 -12.64
C GLN A 9 12.51 21.52 -12.12
N TRP A 10 11.96 20.34 -11.74
CA TRP A 10 12.73 19.26 -11.13
C TRP A 10 13.16 18.17 -12.13
N ASN A 11 12.85 18.36 -13.41
CA ASN A 11 13.11 17.39 -14.48
C ASN A 11 12.54 16.00 -14.18
N ILE A 12 11.28 15.96 -13.73
CA ILE A 12 10.55 14.75 -13.36
C ILE A 12 9.49 14.44 -14.42
N LYS A 13 9.34 13.17 -14.78
CA LYS A 13 8.24 12.70 -15.64
C LYS A 13 6.94 12.68 -14.82
N THR A 14 5.93 13.41 -15.28
CA THR A 14 4.63 13.50 -14.59
C THR A 14 3.80 12.22 -14.64
N SER A 15 4.12 11.30 -15.54
CA SER A 15 3.48 9.98 -15.69
C SER A 15 4.12 8.87 -14.85
N GLU A 16 5.14 9.19 -14.05
CA GLU A 16 5.91 8.21 -13.26
C GLU A 16 6.06 8.64 -11.80
N VAL A 17 5.03 9.30 -11.25
CA VAL A 17 5.04 9.77 -9.86
C VAL A 17 4.39 8.71 -8.96
N GLY A 18 5.21 7.89 -8.34
CA GLY A 18 4.76 6.86 -7.39
C GLY A 18 4.63 7.36 -5.96
N ILE A 19 4.04 6.50 -5.12
CA ILE A 19 4.00 6.67 -3.67
C ILE A 19 4.52 5.41 -2.98
N MET A 20 5.23 5.61 -1.87
CA MET A 20 5.71 4.52 -1.03
C MET A 20 5.33 4.78 0.43
N GLY A 21 4.95 3.71 1.14
CA GLY A 21 4.62 3.81 2.55
C GLY A 21 4.72 2.49 3.29
N SER A 22 5.08 2.57 4.58
CA SER A 22 5.20 1.41 5.47
C SER A 22 4.22 1.50 6.63
N SER A 23 3.68 0.37 7.09
CA SER A 23 2.80 0.29 8.26
C SER A 23 1.62 1.28 8.14
N ALA A 24 1.42 2.19 9.09
CA ALA A 24 0.44 3.27 9.01
C ALA A 24 0.67 4.22 7.81
N GLY A 25 1.94 4.43 7.41
CA GLY A 25 2.28 5.14 6.16
C GLY A 25 1.84 4.38 4.91
N GLY A 26 1.81 3.05 4.96
CA GLY A 26 1.19 2.20 3.93
C GLY A 26 -0.32 2.42 3.82
N HIS A 27 -1.00 2.65 4.95
CA HIS A 27 -2.41 3.06 4.94
C HIS A 27 -2.60 4.40 4.25
N LEU A 28 -1.79 5.41 4.59
CA LEU A 28 -1.85 6.72 3.94
C LEU A 28 -1.59 6.62 2.44
N ALA A 29 -0.59 5.83 2.02
CA ALA A 29 -0.26 5.62 0.61
C ALA A 29 -1.42 4.94 -0.14
N SER A 30 -1.98 3.86 0.40
CA SER A 30 -3.12 3.17 -0.21
C SER A 30 -4.39 4.03 -0.21
N THR A 31 -4.59 4.90 0.79
CA THR A 31 -5.68 5.88 0.80
C THR A 31 -5.54 6.87 -0.36
N LEU A 32 -4.34 7.37 -0.64
CA LEU A 32 -4.12 8.22 -1.81
C LEU A 32 -4.41 7.49 -3.13
N CYS A 33 -4.09 6.21 -3.21
CA CYS A 33 -4.38 5.39 -4.40
C CYS A 33 -5.87 5.17 -4.64
N THR A 34 -6.66 5.02 -3.58
CA THR A 34 -8.08 4.66 -3.65
C THR A 34 -9.04 5.85 -3.61
N HIS A 35 -8.67 6.95 -2.92
CA HIS A 35 -9.56 8.09 -2.68
C HIS A 35 -9.20 9.35 -3.48
N SER A 36 -7.97 9.48 -4.01
CA SER A 36 -7.57 10.67 -4.75
C SER A 36 -8.30 10.82 -6.07
N LYS A 37 -8.50 12.08 -6.47
CA LYS A 37 -9.01 12.44 -7.80
C LYS A 37 -7.91 12.31 -8.85
N ASP A 38 -8.31 12.28 -10.11
CA ASP A 38 -7.40 12.29 -11.25
C ASP A 38 -6.48 13.53 -11.21
N GLY A 39 -5.24 13.36 -11.66
CA GLY A 39 -4.20 14.38 -11.61
C GLY A 39 -3.50 14.55 -10.24
N ILE A 40 -4.07 13.96 -9.15
CA ILE A 40 -3.44 13.91 -7.83
C ILE A 40 -3.01 12.48 -7.49
N ARG A 41 -3.77 11.48 -7.97
CA ARG A 41 -3.51 10.07 -7.71
C ARG A 41 -2.10 9.69 -8.16
N PRO A 42 -1.35 8.90 -7.35
CA PRO A 42 -0.09 8.32 -7.78
C PRO A 42 -0.26 7.43 -9.01
N ASP A 43 0.79 7.28 -9.82
CA ASP A 43 0.80 6.39 -10.99
C ASP A 43 1.06 4.94 -10.60
N PHE A 44 1.75 4.71 -9.46
CA PHE A 44 1.98 3.41 -8.85
C PHE A 44 2.18 3.53 -7.34
N ALA A 45 2.11 2.41 -6.62
CA ALA A 45 2.38 2.35 -5.18
C ALA A 45 3.30 1.19 -4.79
N ILE A 46 4.13 1.41 -3.76
CA ILE A 46 4.91 0.37 -3.08
C ILE A 46 4.53 0.40 -1.60
N LEU A 47 3.92 -0.67 -1.11
CA LEU A 47 3.39 -0.78 0.24
C LEU A 47 4.18 -1.81 1.04
N PHE A 48 4.82 -1.38 2.12
CA PHE A 48 5.56 -2.26 3.01
C PHE A 48 4.70 -2.58 4.23
N TYR A 49 4.41 -3.86 4.46
CA TYR A 49 3.61 -4.34 5.61
C TYR A 49 2.50 -3.36 6.00
N PRO A 50 1.65 -2.95 5.03
CA PRO A 50 0.74 -1.84 5.23
C PRO A 50 -0.39 -2.18 6.18
N VAL A 51 -0.79 -1.22 7.01
CA VAL A 51 -2.13 -1.20 7.58
C VAL A 51 -3.09 -0.92 6.43
N ILE A 52 -4.16 -1.70 6.31
CA ILE A 52 -5.15 -1.59 5.22
C ILE A 52 -6.56 -1.50 5.76
N THR A 53 -6.99 -2.51 6.51
CA THR A 53 -8.35 -2.54 7.08
C THR A 53 -8.48 -1.71 8.35
N MET A 54 -9.65 -1.12 8.54
CA MET A 54 -10.10 -0.54 9.81
C MET A 54 -11.16 -1.41 10.48
N GLY A 55 -11.46 -2.57 9.90
CA GLY A 55 -12.40 -3.57 10.42
C GLY A 55 -11.75 -4.61 11.33
N LYS A 56 -12.23 -5.85 11.22
CA LYS A 56 -11.66 -7.00 11.95
C LYS A 56 -10.23 -7.25 11.49
N GLY A 57 -9.31 -7.49 12.42
CA GLY A 57 -7.90 -7.72 12.13
C GLY A 57 -7.11 -6.43 11.81
N CYS A 58 -7.67 -5.26 12.10
CA CYS A 58 -6.96 -3.99 11.96
C CYS A 58 -5.89 -3.83 13.06
N HIS A 59 -4.90 -2.99 12.80
CA HIS A 59 -4.03 -2.47 13.84
C HIS A 59 -4.79 -1.42 14.67
N GLU A 60 -5.21 -1.77 15.89
CA GLU A 60 -6.09 -0.95 16.73
C GLU A 60 -5.54 0.46 16.99
N GLY A 61 -4.23 0.58 17.23
CA GLY A 61 -3.59 1.88 17.43
C GLY A 61 -3.78 2.82 16.23
N SER A 62 -3.60 2.30 15.00
CA SER A 62 -3.82 3.07 13.77
C SER A 62 -5.29 3.42 13.57
N ARG A 63 -6.19 2.46 13.82
CA ARG A 63 -7.63 2.68 13.74
C ARG A 63 -8.09 3.78 14.70
N ASN A 64 -7.70 3.70 15.97
CA ASN A 64 -8.07 4.66 16.99
C ASN A 64 -7.52 6.06 16.69
N ALA A 65 -6.27 6.16 16.25
CA ALA A 65 -5.64 7.42 15.87
C ALA A 65 -6.30 8.08 14.65
N LEU A 66 -6.67 7.26 13.64
CA LEU A 66 -7.27 7.77 12.41
C LEU A 66 -8.74 8.13 12.57
N LEU A 67 -9.53 7.24 13.19
CA LEU A 67 -10.98 7.39 13.24
C LEU A 67 -11.48 8.20 14.47
N GLY A 68 -10.68 8.29 15.53
CA GLY A 68 -11.01 9.07 16.73
C GLY A 68 -12.39 8.71 17.28
N LYS A 69 -13.26 9.68 17.41
CA LYS A 69 -14.64 9.49 17.91
C LYS A 69 -15.52 8.58 17.02
N ASP A 70 -15.15 8.42 15.76
CA ASP A 70 -15.90 7.62 14.77
C ASP A 70 -15.40 6.15 14.69
N VAL A 71 -14.55 5.71 15.64
CA VAL A 71 -13.95 4.37 15.69
C VAL A 71 -14.97 3.22 15.65
N SER A 72 -16.20 3.44 16.09
CA SER A 72 -17.29 2.45 16.06
C SER A 72 -18.29 2.69 14.93
N ASN A 73 -18.09 3.70 14.09
CA ASN A 73 -19.01 4.02 13.00
C ASN A 73 -18.72 3.11 11.77
N PRO A 74 -19.64 2.19 11.41
CA PRO A 74 -19.40 1.22 10.35
C PRO A 74 -19.18 1.87 8.97
N THR A 75 -19.81 2.99 8.69
CA THR A 75 -19.64 3.73 7.43
C THR A 75 -18.23 4.33 7.34
N VAL A 76 -17.72 4.87 8.46
CA VAL A 76 -16.36 5.43 8.52
C VAL A 76 -15.32 4.33 8.46
N ILE A 77 -15.55 3.21 9.19
CA ILE A 77 -14.69 2.02 9.12
C ILE A 77 -14.57 1.53 7.67
N MET A 78 -15.70 1.32 6.99
CA MET A 78 -15.71 0.88 5.59
C MET A 78 -15.01 1.86 4.67
N LYS A 79 -15.24 3.16 4.84
CA LYS A 79 -14.62 4.21 4.04
C LYS A 79 -13.09 4.18 4.13
N TYR A 80 -12.53 3.92 5.30
CA TYR A 80 -11.08 3.89 5.52
C TYR A 80 -10.46 2.49 5.52
N SER A 81 -11.24 1.45 5.25
CA SER A 81 -10.77 0.11 4.93
C SER A 81 -10.46 0.07 3.43
N ASN A 82 -9.18 0.28 3.08
CA ASN A 82 -8.77 0.57 1.70
C ASN A 82 -9.00 -0.60 0.74
N GLU A 83 -9.04 -1.84 1.22
CA GLU A 83 -9.44 -3.02 0.45
C GLU A 83 -10.86 -2.91 -0.11
N THR A 84 -11.76 -2.20 0.59
CA THR A 84 -13.14 -1.98 0.14
C THR A 84 -13.28 -0.81 -0.84
N GLN A 85 -12.21 -0.04 -1.03
CA GLN A 85 -12.20 1.18 -1.83
C GLN A 85 -11.47 1.03 -3.16
N VAL A 86 -10.96 -0.17 -3.45
CA VAL A 86 -10.29 -0.49 -4.72
C VAL A 86 -11.28 -0.35 -5.88
N LYS A 87 -10.88 0.32 -6.95
CA LYS A 87 -11.70 0.58 -8.14
C LYS A 87 -11.01 0.11 -9.40
N LYS A 88 -11.76 -0.64 -10.22
CA LYS A 88 -11.29 -1.15 -11.52
C LYS A 88 -10.77 -0.02 -12.42
N GLY A 89 -9.55 -0.19 -12.93
CA GLY A 89 -8.94 0.75 -13.88
C GLY A 89 -8.60 2.13 -13.31
N ILE A 90 -8.78 2.31 -11.98
CA ILE A 90 -8.55 3.59 -11.29
C ILE A 90 -7.46 3.45 -10.24
N THR A 91 -7.56 2.42 -9.37
CA THR A 91 -6.53 2.16 -8.37
C THR A 91 -5.24 1.72 -9.07
N PRO A 92 -4.11 2.41 -8.86
CA PRO A 92 -2.91 2.22 -9.65
C PRO A 92 -2.22 0.88 -9.36
N ALA A 93 -1.31 0.48 -10.26
CA ALA A 93 -0.46 -0.69 -10.06
C ALA A 93 0.23 -0.62 -8.69
N THR A 94 0.19 -1.73 -7.96
CA THR A 94 0.69 -1.77 -6.58
C THR A 94 1.61 -2.97 -6.35
N LEU A 95 2.75 -2.71 -5.71
CA LEU A 95 3.63 -3.71 -5.14
C LEU A 95 3.41 -3.75 -3.63
N ILE A 96 3.22 -4.93 -3.07
CA ILE A 96 3.09 -5.16 -1.62
C ILE A 96 4.21 -6.08 -1.15
N LEU A 97 4.87 -5.70 -0.05
CA LEU A 97 5.92 -6.48 0.58
C LEU A 97 5.55 -6.69 2.05
N VAL A 98 5.48 -7.94 2.48
CA VAL A 98 5.02 -8.31 3.83
C VAL A 98 5.74 -9.55 4.33
N SER A 99 5.88 -9.72 5.64
CA SER A 99 6.25 -11.01 6.24
C SER A 99 5.01 -11.72 6.78
N THR A 100 4.99 -13.05 6.63
CA THR A 100 3.84 -13.86 7.07
C THR A 100 3.78 -14.05 8.59
N ASP A 101 4.87 -13.74 9.30
CA ASP A 101 4.99 -13.73 10.76
C ASP A 101 4.75 -12.35 11.40
N ASP A 102 4.12 -11.41 10.68
CA ASP A 102 3.74 -10.11 11.22
C ASP A 102 2.50 -10.25 12.12
N GLU A 103 2.74 -10.18 13.45
CA GLU A 103 1.68 -10.27 14.46
C GLU A 103 1.06 -8.92 14.79
N LEU A 104 1.72 -7.81 14.42
CA LEU A 104 1.22 -6.47 14.71
C LEU A 104 0.19 -5.99 13.69
N VAL A 105 0.45 -6.26 12.42
CA VAL A 105 -0.45 -5.98 11.29
C VAL A 105 -0.69 -7.30 10.55
N PRO A 106 -1.70 -8.09 10.95
CA PRO A 106 -1.93 -9.42 10.40
C PRO A 106 -2.04 -9.39 8.87
N PRO A 107 -1.19 -10.18 8.16
CA PRO A 107 -1.10 -10.10 6.70
C PRO A 107 -2.40 -10.45 5.98
N VAL A 108 -3.16 -11.41 6.52
CA VAL A 108 -4.40 -11.91 5.88
C VAL A 108 -5.44 -10.80 5.76
N GLU A 109 -5.69 -10.08 6.85
CA GLU A 109 -6.71 -9.05 6.92
C GLU A 109 -6.26 -7.71 6.30
N ASN A 110 -4.97 -7.55 6.07
CA ASN A 110 -4.42 -6.32 5.53
C ASN A 110 -3.82 -6.51 4.12
N SER A 111 -2.57 -6.94 4.02
CA SER A 111 -1.83 -7.05 2.76
C SER A 111 -2.51 -7.98 1.75
N ILE A 112 -2.94 -9.17 2.21
CA ILE A 112 -3.58 -10.17 1.35
C ILE A 112 -4.99 -9.72 0.96
N ALA A 113 -5.76 -9.14 1.87
CA ALA A 113 -7.09 -8.61 1.57
C ALA A 113 -7.03 -7.49 0.50
N TYR A 114 -6.04 -6.60 0.57
CA TYR A 114 -5.85 -5.57 -0.45
C TYR A 114 -5.41 -6.17 -1.79
N TYR A 115 -4.48 -7.12 -1.78
CA TYR A 115 -4.06 -7.84 -2.98
C TYR A 115 -5.24 -8.54 -3.66
N GLU A 116 -6.07 -9.25 -2.89
CA GLU A 116 -7.28 -9.90 -3.39
C GLU A 116 -8.27 -8.91 -4.01
N ALA A 117 -8.50 -7.77 -3.36
CA ALA A 117 -9.35 -6.70 -3.87
C ALA A 117 -8.84 -6.13 -5.21
N MET A 118 -7.51 -5.94 -5.31
CA MET A 118 -6.87 -5.50 -6.56
C MET A 118 -7.07 -6.50 -7.69
N LEU A 119 -6.88 -7.80 -7.44
CA LEU A 119 -7.10 -8.85 -8.44
C LEU A 119 -8.57 -8.95 -8.86
N LYS A 120 -9.51 -8.92 -7.91
CA LYS A 120 -10.96 -8.93 -8.20
C LYS A 120 -11.38 -7.73 -9.06
N ALA A 121 -10.74 -6.59 -8.86
CA ALA A 121 -10.96 -5.40 -9.68
C ALA A 121 -10.27 -5.46 -11.05
N GLY A 122 -9.42 -6.46 -11.31
CA GLY A 122 -8.63 -6.59 -12.53
C GLY A 122 -7.51 -5.54 -12.63
N ASN A 123 -7.04 -5.02 -11.49
CA ASN A 123 -5.90 -4.11 -11.41
C ASN A 123 -4.59 -4.87 -11.25
N SER A 124 -3.49 -4.32 -11.73
CA SER A 124 -2.16 -4.89 -11.55
C SER A 124 -1.74 -4.81 -10.08
N CYS A 125 -1.39 -5.95 -9.50
CA CYS A 125 -0.86 -6.03 -8.14
C CYS A 125 0.14 -7.18 -8.00
N THR A 126 1.26 -6.92 -7.36
CA THR A 126 2.29 -7.92 -7.02
C THR A 126 2.40 -8.01 -5.51
N LEU A 127 2.46 -9.23 -4.97
CA LEU A 127 2.66 -9.49 -3.55
C LEU A 127 3.90 -10.34 -3.35
N PHE A 128 4.88 -9.83 -2.59
CA PHE A 128 6.01 -10.58 -2.06
C PHE A 128 5.77 -10.86 -0.58
N ALA A 129 5.52 -12.12 -0.24
CA ALA A 129 5.29 -12.58 1.11
C ALA A 129 6.51 -13.38 1.60
N TYR A 130 7.23 -12.85 2.56
CA TYR A 130 8.41 -13.48 3.15
C TYR A 130 8.01 -14.33 4.37
N PRO A 131 8.61 -15.51 4.58
CA PRO A 131 8.18 -16.42 5.65
C PRO A 131 8.49 -15.89 7.05
N ARG A 132 9.43 -14.96 7.16
CA ARG A 132 9.84 -14.32 8.42
C ARG A 132 10.32 -12.89 8.17
N GLY A 133 10.17 -12.04 9.16
CA GLY A 133 10.56 -10.63 9.06
C GLY A 133 9.96 -9.84 10.21
N ALA A 134 8.88 -10.34 10.80
CA ALA A 134 8.02 -9.64 11.75
C ALA A 134 7.52 -8.29 11.17
N HIS A 135 6.87 -7.48 11.96
CA HIS A 135 6.51 -6.12 11.54
C HIS A 135 7.78 -5.30 11.29
N GLY A 136 7.87 -4.66 10.13
CA GLY A 136 9.04 -3.86 9.75
C GLY A 136 10.10 -4.64 8.97
N LEU A 137 9.96 -5.95 8.77
CA LEU A 137 10.91 -6.83 8.07
C LEU A 137 12.29 -6.89 8.76
N PHE A 138 12.38 -6.55 10.05
CA PHE A 138 13.66 -6.42 10.79
C PHE A 138 14.35 -7.77 11.03
N LYS A 139 13.62 -8.90 10.98
CA LYS A 139 14.19 -10.24 11.17
C LYS A 139 14.71 -10.88 9.88
N MET A 140 14.59 -10.20 8.76
CA MET A 140 15.18 -10.65 7.50
C MET A 140 16.71 -10.56 7.53
N SER A 141 17.37 -11.52 6.91
CA SER A 141 18.82 -11.51 6.72
C SER A 141 19.24 -10.43 5.71
N VAL A 142 20.54 -10.10 5.68
CA VAL A 142 21.10 -9.17 4.69
C VAL A 142 20.87 -9.64 3.25
N SER A 143 20.92 -10.96 3.00
CA SER A 143 20.66 -11.52 1.67
C SER A 143 19.22 -11.38 1.26
N GLU A 144 18.27 -11.59 2.18
CA GLU A 144 16.83 -11.39 1.93
C GLU A 144 16.51 -9.91 1.64
N HIS A 145 17.12 -8.97 2.39
CA HIS A 145 16.97 -7.54 2.07
C HIS A 145 17.53 -7.17 0.69
N LYS A 146 18.68 -7.73 0.29
CA LYS A 146 19.23 -7.51 -1.06
C LYS A 146 18.31 -8.06 -2.14
N GLN A 147 17.74 -9.25 -1.91
CA GLN A 147 16.77 -9.83 -2.84
C GLN A 147 15.53 -8.95 -2.95
N MET A 148 14.97 -8.50 -1.82
CA MET A 148 13.83 -7.59 -1.79
C MET A 148 14.08 -6.31 -2.60
N LEU A 149 15.26 -5.69 -2.46
CA LEU A 149 15.60 -4.51 -3.24
C LEU A 149 15.71 -4.81 -4.75
N SER A 150 16.25 -5.97 -5.13
CA SER A 150 16.28 -6.43 -6.51
C SER A 150 14.87 -6.65 -7.07
N ASP A 151 13.98 -7.25 -6.28
CA ASP A 151 12.59 -7.50 -6.67
C ASP A 151 11.82 -6.18 -6.89
N ILE A 152 12.06 -5.18 -6.04
CA ILE A 152 11.49 -3.83 -6.19
C ILE A 152 12.00 -3.18 -7.49
N SER A 153 13.32 -3.23 -7.73
CA SER A 153 13.92 -2.67 -8.95
C SER A 153 13.33 -3.31 -10.20
N ASN A 154 13.31 -4.64 -10.23
CA ASN A 154 12.75 -5.40 -11.35
C ASN A 154 11.27 -5.08 -11.58
N TRP A 155 10.49 -4.89 -10.50
CA TRP A 155 9.09 -4.53 -10.61
C TRP A 155 8.91 -3.14 -11.21
N LEU A 156 9.71 -2.15 -10.77
CA LEU A 156 9.70 -0.79 -11.31
C LEU A 156 10.09 -0.76 -12.79
N ASP A 157 11.12 -1.51 -13.20
CA ASP A 157 11.55 -1.62 -14.60
C ASP A 157 10.47 -2.22 -15.51
N ASN A 158 9.60 -3.08 -14.97
CA ASN A 158 8.50 -3.69 -15.70
C ASN A 158 7.21 -2.84 -15.74
N LEU A 159 7.08 -1.83 -14.89
CA LEU A 159 5.97 -0.87 -14.98
C LEU A 159 6.05 0.03 -16.21
N GLN A 160 7.24 0.18 -16.77
CA GLN A 160 7.52 1.08 -17.90
C GLN A 160 7.34 0.41 -19.27
N LYS A 161 6.98 -0.88 -19.29
CA LYS A 161 6.74 -1.67 -20.51
C LYS A 161 5.26 -1.86 -20.75
#